data_7bc17087b7fd0b27c4f85da0fc38a575
#
_entry.id   7bc17087b7fd0b27c4f85da0fc38a575
#
_cell.length_a   1.000
_cell.length_b   1.000
_cell.length_c   1.000
_cell.angle_alpha   90.00
_cell.angle_beta   90.00
_cell.angle_gamma   90.00
#
_symmetry.space_group_name_H-M   'P 1'
#
loop_
_entity.id
_entity.type
_entity.pdbx_description
1 polymer ?
#
loop_
_entity_poly.entity_id
_entity_poly.type
_entity_poly.pdbx_seq_one_letter_code
_entity_poly.pdbx_strand_id
1 'polypeptide(L)'
;MQVLKGSRESLLTPLTTVSGIIETHQTVPILSNVLIQSDGSKVSFTGSNLEIQIKTHAELEQEGDPVAFTVSSRKIQDLIKSLPPTEVTISLGAARKAISAEGGNQVSQKMEVSTENSRFSLQTIPADKYPSFPDADFTSSATIPAKQLKYILSMVHYAMANQDIRFYLNAVRLVIKDGKVRAVATDGRRLAFCEITPDKNSVVSEDVSVTIPRKAVLELKRLLPEEDDDKEIPVKIDFAANQARFTFNGVEVTTKLLEGTYPDYERVIPTNNDKVFL
;
A
#
# COMPACT_ATOMS: atom_id res chain seq x y z
N MET A 1 10.65 13.23 24.31
CA MET A 1 9.82 13.87 23.27
C MET A 1 8.69 12.91 22.94
N GLN A 2 7.46 13.31 23.19
CA GLN A 2 6.27 12.51 22.88
C GLN A 2 5.97 12.68 21.38
N VAL A 3 5.71 11.56 20.69
CA VAL A 3 5.45 11.53 19.24
C VAL A 3 3.97 11.31 18.98
N LEU A 4 3.36 10.41 19.77
CA LEU A 4 2.00 9.95 19.51
C LEU A 4 1.41 9.41 20.82
N LYS A 5 0.14 9.71 21.05
CA LYS A 5 -0.66 9.14 22.14
C LYS A 5 -2.03 8.79 21.56
N GLY A 6 -2.50 7.58 21.82
CA GLY A 6 -3.78 7.11 21.31
C GLY A 6 -4.12 5.72 21.77
N SER A 7 -5.28 5.22 21.37
CA SER A 7 -5.69 3.86 21.68
C SER A 7 -4.81 2.83 20.95
N ARG A 8 -4.71 1.63 21.50
CA ARG A 8 -4.02 0.50 20.85
C ARG A 8 -4.51 0.29 19.41
N GLU A 9 -5.80 0.37 19.19
CA GLU A 9 -6.45 0.14 17.90
C GLU A 9 -6.08 1.22 16.88
N SER A 10 -6.02 2.49 17.30
CA SER A 10 -5.64 3.62 16.44
C SER A 10 -4.21 3.50 15.92
N LEU A 11 -3.34 2.78 16.63
CA LEU A 11 -1.97 2.46 16.21
C LEU A 11 -1.87 1.17 15.43
N LEU A 12 -2.62 0.15 15.83
CA LEU A 12 -2.54 -1.18 15.22
C LEU A 12 -3.06 -1.18 13.78
N THR A 13 -4.14 -0.45 13.52
CA THR A 13 -4.74 -0.35 12.18
C THR A 13 -3.75 0.19 11.14
N PRO A 14 -3.14 1.38 11.29
CA PRO A 14 -2.16 1.88 10.32
C PRO A 14 -0.92 1.00 10.21
N LEU A 15 -0.41 0.44 11.30
CA LEU A 15 0.72 -0.49 11.26
C LEU A 15 0.39 -1.74 10.46
N THR A 16 -0.79 -2.31 10.64
CA THR A 16 -1.23 -3.49 9.89
C THR A 16 -1.44 -3.16 8.41
N THR A 17 -1.96 -1.98 8.11
CA THR A 17 -2.16 -1.50 6.74
C THR A 17 -0.85 -1.50 5.96
N VAL A 18 0.21 -0.90 6.50
CA VAL A 18 1.49 -0.76 5.79
C VAL A 18 2.37 -2.01 5.83
N SER A 19 2.13 -2.91 6.77
CA SER A 19 2.99 -4.10 6.96
C SER A 19 2.88 -5.14 5.84
N GLY A 20 1.80 -5.14 5.06
CA GLY A 20 1.55 -6.16 4.04
C GLY A 20 2.61 -6.26 2.95
N ILE A 21 3.28 -5.14 2.64
CA ILE A 21 4.35 -5.09 1.65
C ILE A 21 5.75 -5.19 2.24
N ILE A 22 5.88 -5.08 3.57
CA ILE A 22 7.17 -5.10 4.25
C ILE A 22 7.59 -6.56 4.45
N GLU A 23 8.63 -6.98 3.72
CA GLU A 23 9.18 -8.32 3.81
C GLU A 23 10.22 -8.39 4.95
N THR A 24 10.30 -9.55 5.60
CA THR A 24 11.26 -9.79 6.69
C THR A 24 12.70 -9.91 6.21
N HIS A 25 12.89 -10.35 4.97
CA HIS A 25 14.19 -10.51 4.33
C HIS A 25 14.28 -9.57 3.13
N GLN A 26 14.84 -8.39 3.35
CA GLN A 26 15.03 -7.36 2.34
C GLN A 26 16.53 -7.26 1.98
N THR A 27 16.81 -7.03 0.70
CA THR A 27 18.19 -6.72 0.23
C THR A 27 18.70 -5.44 0.89
N VAL A 28 17.80 -4.49 1.14
CA VAL A 28 18.08 -3.25 1.85
C VAL A 28 17.43 -3.32 3.24
N PRO A 29 18.18 -3.54 4.33
CA PRO A 29 17.62 -3.85 5.66
C PRO A 29 16.63 -2.84 6.21
N ILE A 30 16.79 -1.53 5.88
CA ILE A 30 15.88 -0.49 6.36
C ILE A 30 14.45 -0.64 5.80
N LEU A 31 14.26 -1.34 4.67
CA LEU A 31 12.93 -1.62 4.11
C LEU A 31 12.14 -2.65 4.93
N SER A 32 12.77 -3.33 5.90
CA SER A 32 12.06 -4.11 6.92
C SER A 32 11.44 -3.25 8.02
N ASN A 33 11.72 -1.94 7.99
CA ASN A 33 11.16 -0.97 8.93
C ASN A 33 9.91 -0.28 8.35
N VAL A 34 9.08 0.22 9.25
CA VAL A 34 8.07 1.22 8.95
C VAL A 34 8.67 2.60 9.21
N LEU A 35 8.47 3.53 8.27
CA LEU A 35 8.78 4.94 8.45
C LEU A 35 7.60 5.60 9.17
N ILE A 36 7.88 6.25 10.28
CA ILE A 36 6.91 7.01 11.08
C ILE A 36 7.31 8.48 11.03
N GLN A 37 6.39 9.33 10.60
CA GLN A 37 6.60 10.77 10.49
C GLN A 37 5.43 11.51 11.13
N SER A 38 5.75 12.45 12.03
CA SER A 38 4.80 13.40 12.60
C SER A 38 5.07 14.78 12.02
N ASP A 39 4.04 15.52 11.67
CA ASP A 39 4.10 16.94 11.32
C ASP A 39 3.64 17.84 12.47
N GLY A 40 3.29 17.23 13.61
CA GLY A 40 2.75 17.90 14.80
C GLY A 40 1.25 17.70 14.97
N SER A 41 0.49 17.52 13.88
CA SER A 41 -0.97 17.33 13.91
C SER A 41 -1.40 15.92 13.52
N LYS A 42 -0.60 15.28 12.67
CA LYS A 42 -0.86 13.92 12.17
C LYS A 42 0.41 13.09 12.21
N VAL A 43 0.24 11.80 12.40
CA VAL A 43 1.32 10.81 12.24
C VAL A 43 1.06 9.96 11.03
N SER A 44 2.00 9.93 10.11
CA SER A 44 1.97 9.07 8.94
C SER A 44 2.85 7.84 9.15
N PHE A 45 2.38 6.71 8.64
CA PHE A 45 3.06 5.43 8.60
C PHE A 45 3.29 5.07 7.14
N THR A 46 4.53 4.75 6.78
CA THR A 46 4.89 4.38 5.41
C THR A 46 5.65 3.07 5.40
N GLY A 47 5.20 2.14 4.58
CA GLY A 47 5.92 0.93 4.21
C GLY A 47 6.28 0.96 2.73
N SER A 48 7.43 0.41 2.37
CA SER A 48 7.88 0.32 0.98
C SER A 48 8.75 -0.90 0.73
N ASN A 49 8.71 -1.41 -0.49
CA ASN A 49 9.65 -2.41 -1.01
C ASN A 49 10.31 -1.95 -2.33
N LEU A 50 10.29 -0.65 -2.61
CA LEU A 50 10.78 0.01 -3.84
C LEU A 50 9.91 -0.20 -5.09
N GLU A 51 8.98 -1.13 -5.09
CA GLU A 51 8.02 -1.36 -6.18
C GLU A 51 6.63 -0.86 -5.81
N ILE A 52 6.30 -0.97 -4.52
CA ILE A 52 5.03 -0.55 -3.94
C ILE A 52 5.35 0.23 -2.67
N GLN A 53 4.61 1.31 -2.47
CA GLN A 53 4.58 2.07 -1.22
C GLN A 53 3.14 2.15 -0.72
N ILE A 54 2.96 1.90 0.57
CA ILE A 54 1.69 2.14 1.24
C ILE A 54 1.92 3.20 2.31
N LYS A 55 1.11 4.24 2.27
CA LYS A 55 1.10 5.31 3.26
C LYS A 55 -0.29 5.42 3.86
N THR A 56 -0.34 5.57 5.17
CA THR A 56 -1.57 5.88 5.90
C THR A 56 -1.25 6.81 7.06
N HIS A 57 -2.24 7.35 7.72
CA HIS A 57 -2.05 8.26 8.83
C HIS A 57 -3.01 7.95 9.98
N ALA A 58 -2.62 8.39 11.16
CA ALA A 58 -3.47 8.48 12.34
C ALA A 58 -3.54 9.94 12.77
N GLU A 59 -4.72 10.37 13.18
CA GLU A 59 -4.89 11.69 13.81
C GLU A 59 -4.35 11.63 15.23
N LEU A 60 -3.71 12.70 15.66
CA LEU A 60 -3.22 12.83 17.01
C LEU A 60 -4.30 13.40 17.93
N GLU A 61 -4.39 12.86 19.13
CA GLU A 61 -5.23 13.45 20.19
C GLU A 61 -4.65 14.76 20.73
N GLN A 62 -3.32 14.93 20.60
CA GLN A 62 -2.59 16.11 21.02
C GLN A 62 -1.49 16.42 20.01
N GLU A 63 -1.29 17.69 19.72
CA GLU A 63 -0.18 18.13 18.87
C GLU A 63 1.17 17.77 19.52
N GLY A 64 2.08 17.27 18.68
CA GLY A 64 3.42 16.87 19.05
C GLY A 64 4.47 17.60 18.24
N ASP A 65 5.74 17.36 18.54
CA ASP A 65 6.83 17.93 17.76
C ASP A 65 6.97 17.19 16.40
N PRO A 66 7.32 17.91 15.33
CA PRO A 66 7.67 17.30 14.05
C PRO A 66 8.85 16.35 14.21
N VAL A 67 8.70 15.13 13.74
CA VAL A 67 9.73 14.09 13.84
C VAL A 67 9.58 13.02 12.76
N ALA A 68 10.72 12.44 12.35
CA ALA A 68 10.76 11.32 11.43
C ALA A 68 11.79 10.28 11.85
N PHE A 69 11.40 9.02 11.90
CA PHE A 69 12.28 7.89 12.22
C PHE A 69 11.72 6.58 11.64
N THR A 70 12.54 5.55 11.62
CA THR A 70 12.11 4.22 11.22
C THR A 70 12.30 3.21 12.35
N VAL A 71 11.42 2.24 12.41
CA VAL A 71 11.45 1.15 13.39
C VAL A 71 11.06 -0.17 12.73
N SER A 72 11.60 -1.30 13.24
CA SER A 72 11.24 -2.62 12.72
C SER A 72 9.73 -2.83 12.72
N SER A 73 9.15 -3.01 11.52
CA SER A 73 7.71 -3.18 11.31
C SER A 73 7.17 -4.37 12.11
N ARG A 74 7.85 -5.51 12.04
CA ARG A 74 7.46 -6.72 12.76
C ARG A 74 7.47 -6.49 14.27
N LYS A 75 8.57 -5.93 14.82
CA LYS A 75 8.71 -5.76 16.26
C LYS A 75 7.67 -4.80 16.85
N ILE A 76 7.42 -3.67 16.20
CA ILE A 76 6.41 -2.72 16.68
C ILE A 76 5.01 -3.30 16.56
N GLN A 77 4.70 -4.01 15.47
CA GLN A 77 3.40 -4.62 15.27
C GLN A 77 3.13 -5.74 16.29
N ASP A 78 4.10 -6.64 16.52
CA ASP A 78 3.98 -7.71 17.50
C ASP A 78 3.83 -7.14 18.93
N LEU A 79 4.57 -6.08 19.23
CA LEU A 79 4.47 -5.39 20.51
C LEU A 79 3.07 -4.80 20.70
N ILE A 80 2.59 -3.98 19.78
CA ILE A 80 1.25 -3.35 19.89
C ILE A 80 0.15 -4.40 19.95
N LYS A 81 0.26 -5.51 19.18
CA LYS A 81 -0.69 -6.63 19.26
C LYS A 81 -0.73 -7.31 20.61
N SER A 82 0.39 -7.41 21.32
CA SER A 82 0.49 -8.06 22.62
C SER A 82 -0.05 -7.23 23.79
N LEU A 83 -0.23 -5.90 23.58
CA LEU A 83 -0.79 -5.03 24.60
C LEU A 83 -2.29 -5.28 24.78
N PRO A 84 -2.83 -5.15 26.01
CA PRO A 84 -4.27 -5.12 26.22
C PRO A 84 -4.89 -3.87 25.54
N PRO A 85 -6.22 -3.83 25.36
CA PRO A 85 -6.92 -2.63 24.90
C PRO A 85 -6.71 -1.49 25.91
N THR A 86 -5.77 -0.58 25.62
CA THR A 86 -5.37 0.50 26.51
C THR A 86 -4.84 1.67 25.71
N GLU A 87 -4.65 2.78 26.39
CA GLU A 87 -3.94 3.93 25.83
C GLU A 87 -2.44 3.63 25.72
N VAL A 88 -1.85 3.98 24.59
CA VAL A 88 -0.45 3.76 24.27
C VAL A 88 0.20 5.09 23.94
N THR A 89 1.33 5.36 24.56
CA THR A 89 2.15 6.53 24.25
C THR A 89 3.43 6.07 23.57
N ILE A 90 3.75 6.69 22.44
CA ILE A 90 5.02 6.52 21.74
C ILE A 90 5.84 7.79 21.93
N SER A 91 7.07 7.63 22.42
CA SER A 91 8.01 8.73 22.60
C SER A 91 9.39 8.38 22.03
N LEU A 92 10.16 9.40 21.66
CA LEU A 92 11.54 9.26 21.24
C LEU A 92 12.48 9.72 22.36
N GLY A 93 13.44 8.87 22.70
CA GLY A 93 14.54 9.18 23.57
C GLY A 93 15.52 10.16 22.90
N ALA A 94 16.44 10.71 23.68
CA ALA A 94 17.51 11.57 23.17
C ALA A 94 18.39 10.79 22.18
N ALA A 95 18.72 11.44 21.06
CA ALA A 95 19.68 10.90 20.11
C ALA A 95 21.08 10.79 20.78
N ARG A 96 21.69 9.62 20.71
CA ARG A 96 23.05 9.38 21.22
C ARG A 96 23.98 9.11 20.04
N LYS A 97 25.09 9.83 20.00
CA LYS A 97 26.18 9.50 19.07
C LYS A 97 26.84 8.21 19.55
N ALA A 98 26.80 7.17 18.75
CA ALA A 98 27.53 5.93 18.97
C ALA A 98 28.59 5.79 17.87
N ILE A 99 29.77 5.31 18.25
CA ILE A 99 30.79 4.94 17.28
C ILE A 99 30.46 3.51 16.85
N SER A 100 30.19 3.29 15.56
CA SER A 100 30.00 1.94 15.04
C SER A 100 31.32 1.16 15.07
N ALA A 101 31.24 -0.17 15.14
CA ALA A 101 32.42 -1.03 15.07
C ALA A 101 33.24 -0.85 13.77
N GLU A 102 32.64 -0.23 12.76
CA GLU A 102 33.26 0.13 11.48
C GLU A 102 33.81 1.57 11.42
N GLY A 103 33.86 2.28 12.56
CA GLY A 103 34.49 3.61 12.67
C GLY A 103 33.62 4.78 12.21
N GLY A 104 32.33 4.58 11.89
CA GLY A 104 31.39 5.63 11.51
C GLY A 104 30.63 6.22 12.69
N ASN A 105 30.35 7.54 12.66
CA ASN A 105 29.41 8.18 13.59
C ASN A 105 27.99 7.70 13.30
N GLN A 106 27.44 6.82 14.13
CA GLN A 106 26.07 6.36 14.01
C GLN A 106 25.22 7.05 15.09
N VAL A 107 24.15 7.70 14.67
CA VAL A 107 23.16 8.23 15.60
C VAL A 107 22.25 7.08 16.02
N SER A 108 22.34 6.70 17.30
CA SER A 108 21.45 5.71 17.90
C SER A 108 20.36 6.45 18.67
N GLN A 109 19.13 6.17 18.34
CA GLN A 109 17.94 6.69 19.03
C GLN A 109 17.02 5.52 19.35
N LYS A 110 16.31 5.60 20.45
CA LYS A 110 15.35 4.58 20.87
C LYS A 110 13.96 5.18 20.88
N MET A 111 13.04 4.45 20.32
CA MET A 111 11.62 4.67 20.50
C MET A 111 11.18 3.93 21.75
N GLU A 112 10.41 4.59 22.58
CA GLU A 112 9.78 4.04 23.77
C GLU A 112 8.29 3.92 23.56
N VAL A 113 7.73 2.77 23.84
CA VAL A 113 6.30 2.48 23.85
C VAL A 113 5.90 2.27 25.28
N SER A 114 5.02 3.08 25.81
CA SER A 114 4.56 3.01 27.21
C SER A 114 3.04 2.91 27.29
N THR A 115 2.60 2.15 28.26
CA THR A 115 1.22 2.10 28.75
C THR A 115 1.24 2.44 30.24
N GLU A 116 0.09 2.46 30.89
CA GLU A 116 0.00 2.70 32.34
C GLU A 116 0.94 1.80 33.15
N ASN A 117 1.04 0.51 32.78
CA ASN A 117 1.73 -0.52 33.55
C ASN A 117 2.98 -1.09 32.87
N SER A 118 3.32 -0.67 31.67
CA SER A 118 4.39 -1.29 30.90
C SER A 118 5.18 -0.29 30.08
N ARG A 119 6.48 -0.56 29.91
CA ARG A 119 7.39 0.26 29.12
C ARG A 119 8.32 -0.62 28.30
N PHE A 120 8.40 -0.35 27.00
CA PHE A 120 9.21 -1.08 26.04
C PHE A 120 10.07 -0.13 25.24
N SER A 121 11.23 -0.60 24.82
CA SER A 121 12.19 0.21 24.05
C SER A 121 12.60 -0.52 22.78
N LEU A 122 12.44 0.14 21.63
CA LEU A 122 12.85 -0.36 20.33
C LEU A 122 13.93 0.55 19.71
N GLN A 123 14.91 -0.06 19.03
CA GLN A 123 15.92 0.71 18.30
C GLN A 123 15.28 1.31 17.04
N THR A 124 15.67 2.56 16.75
CA THR A 124 15.25 3.25 15.53
C THR A 124 16.44 3.47 14.60
N ILE A 125 16.14 3.68 13.33
CA ILE A 125 17.08 4.15 12.32
C ILE A 125 16.58 5.52 11.83
N PRO A 126 17.48 6.49 11.61
CA PRO A 126 17.09 7.81 11.10
C PRO A 126 16.33 7.72 9.77
N ALA A 127 15.33 8.58 9.60
CA ALA A 127 14.45 8.59 8.44
C ALA A 127 15.15 8.97 7.12
N ASP A 128 16.23 9.74 7.18
CA ASP A 128 17.04 10.17 6.04
C ASP A 128 17.63 9.01 5.25
N LYS A 129 17.77 7.84 5.89
CA LYS A 129 18.23 6.60 5.27
C LYS A 129 17.11 5.79 4.62
N TYR A 130 15.84 6.16 4.83
CA TYR A 130 14.71 5.44 4.23
C TYR A 130 14.56 5.85 2.77
N PRO A 131 14.60 4.90 1.81
CA PRO A 131 14.51 5.23 0.40
C PRO A 131 13.18 5.93 0.09
N SER A 132 13.24 7.08 -0.54
CA SER A 132 12.05 7.77 -1.06
C SER A 132 11.50 7.00 -2.27
N PHE A 133 10.18 6.92 -2.36
CA PHE A 133 9.53 6.50 -3.59
C PHE A 133 9.63 7.65 -4.60
N PRO A 134 10.02 7.38 -5.85
CA PRO A 134 10.20 8.45 -6.83
C PRO A 134 8.92 9.25 -7.04
N ASP A 135 9.04 10.57 -7.10
CA ASP A 135 7.94 11.42 -7.53
C ASP A 135 7.59 11.14 -8.99
N ALA A 136 6.31 11.26 -9.32
CA ALA A 136 5.81 11.06 -10.67
C ALA A 136 4.81 12.15 -11.05
N ASP A 137 4.84 12.56 -12.33
CA ASP A 137 3.87 13.46 -12.89
C ASP A 137 2.59 12.71 -13.24
N PHE A 138 1.58 12.82 -12.39
CA PHE A 138 0.28 12.20 -12.62
C PHE A 138 -0.53 13.06 -13.59
N THR A 139 -0.75 12.54 -14.79
CA THR A 139 -1.37 13.28 -15.89
C THR A 139 -2.85 12.97 -16.07
N SER A 140 -3.30 11.79 -15.62
CA SER A 140 -4.69 11.38 -15.75
C SER A 140 -5.20 10.77 -14.44
N SER A 141 -6.51 10.77 -14.24
CA SER A 141 -7.13 10.22 -13.05
C SER A 141 -8.47 9.56 -13.34
N ALA A 142 -8.84 8.62 -12.47
CA ALA A 142 -10.17 8.02 -12.44
C ALA A 142 -10.64 7.88 -11.00
N THR A 143 -11.96 7.88 -10.81
CA THR A 143 -12.57 7.55 -9.52
C THR A 143 -13.52 6.40 -9.73
N ILE A 144 -13.35 5.31 -8.99
CA ILE A 144 -14.13 4.07 -9.08
C ILE A 144 -14.56 3.68 -7.65
N PRO A 145 -15.80 3.23 -7.41
CA PRO A 145 -16.20 2.69 -6.12
C PRO A 145 -15.30 1.53 -5.68
N ALA A 146 -14.92 1.51 -4.41
CA ALA A 146 -14.03 0.50 -3.85
C ALA A 146 -14.56 -0.94 -4.07
N LYS A 147 -15.87 -1.13 -3.88
CA LYS A 147 -16.56 -2.40 -4.14
C LYS A 147 -16.37 -2.87 -5.58
N GLN A 148 -16.56 -1.99 -6.54
CA GLN A 148 -16.43 -2.31 -7.96
C GLN A 148 -14.98 -2.62 -8.35
N LEU A 149 -14.02 -1.84 -7.82
CA LEU A 149 -12.60 -2.10 -8.05
C LEU A 149 -12.19 -3.44 -7.42
N LYS A 150 -12.58 -3.71 -6.19
CA LYS A 150 -12.32 -5.00 -5.51
C LYS A 150 -12.92 -6.17 -6.25
N TYR A 151 -14.16 -6.01 -6.73
CA TYR A 151 -14.86 -7.03 -7.52
C TYR A 151 -14.10 -7.37 -8.81
N ILE A 152 -13.80 -6.36 -9.64
CA ILE A 152 -13.14 -6.61 -10.94
C ILE A 152 -11.74 -7.24 -10.77
N LEU A 153 -10.97 -6.79 -9.76
CA LEU A 153 -9.68 -7.41 -9.44
C LEU A 153 -9.85 -8.85 -8.94
N SER A 154 -10.92 -9.13 -8.18
CA SER A 154 -11.20 -10.48 -7.67
C SER A 154 -11.58 -11.45 -8.76
N MET A 155 -12.27 -10.98 -9.81
CA MET A 155 -12.68 -11.80 -10.93
C MET A 155 -11.51 -12.25 -11.84
N VAL A 156 -10.36 -11.58 -11.79
CA VAL A 156 -9.27 -11.88 -12.72
C VAL A 156 -7.96 -12.30 -12.07
N HIS A 157 -7.68 -11.90 -10.83
CA HIS A 157 -6.35 -12.05 -10.20
C HIS A 157 -5.81 -13.49 -10.16
N TYR A 158 -6.67 -14.50 -10.12
CA TYR A 158 -6.28 -15.91 -10.05
C TYR A 158 -5.65 -16.41 -11.37
N ALA A 159 -5.90 -15.72 -12.48
CA ALA A 159 -5.34 -16.06 -13.78
C ALA A 159 -3.96 -15.39 -14.04
N MET A 160 -3.50 -14.51 -13.14
CA MET A 160 -2.14 -13.98 -13.25
C MET A 160 -1.12 -15.10 -13.14
N ALA A 161 -0.05 -15.03 -13.93
CA ALA A 161 1.12 -15.87 -13.73
C ALA A 161 1.80 -15.60 -12.38
N ASN A 162 2.61 -16.54 -11.93
CA ASN A 162 3.44 -16.41 -10.74
C ASN A 162 4.87 -16.75 -11.09
N GLN A 163 5.77 -15.76 -11.02
CA GLN A 163 7.20 -15.89 -11.33
C GLN A 163 7.49 -16.39 -12.78
N ASP A 164 6.62 -16.01 -13.74
CA ASP A 164 6.89 -16.25 -15.16
C ASP A 164 7.98 -15.29 -15.66
N ILE A 165 8.87 -15.78 -16.53
CA ILE A 165 9.91 -14.97 -17.17
C ILE A 165 9.33 -13.82 -18.01
N ARG A 166 8.13 -14.01 -18.52
CA ARG A 166 7.32 -12.97 -19.16
C ARG A 166 6.65 -12.12 -18.07
N PHE A 167 7.43 -11.22 -17.47
CA PHE A 167 7.03 -10.47 -16.27
C PHE A 167 5.69 -9.76 -16.40
N TYR A 168 5.30 -9.33 -17.61
CA TYR A 168 4.00 -8.69 -17.87
C TYR A 168 2.80 -9.62 -17.64
N LEU A 169 2.99 -10.94 -17.59
CA LEU A 169 1.94 -11.89 -17.22
C LEU A 169 1.77 -12.04 -15.69
N ASN A 170 2.78 -11.64 -14.91
CA ASN A 170 2.67 -11.59 -13.45
C ASN A 170 1.90 -10.32 -13.01
N ALA A 171 0.79 -10.01 -13.67
CA ALA A 171 0.10 -8.75 -13.54
C ALA A 171 -1.37 -8.83 -13.97
N VAL A 172 -2.12 -7.78 -13.66
CA VAL A 172 -3.43 -7.48 -14.23
C VAL A 172 -3.28 -6.30 -15.20
N ARG A 173 -3.81 -6.44 -16.40
CA ARG A 173 -4.04 -5.34 -17.33
C ARG A 173 -5.33 -4.64 -16.94
N LEU A 174 -5.25 -3.38 -16.53
CA LEU A 174 -6.40 -2.52 -16.26
C LEU A 174 -6.57 -1.56 -17.43
N VAL A 175 -7.75 -1.56 -18.01
CA VAL A 175 -8.12 -0.68 -19.13
C VAL A 175 -9.36 0.10 -18.73
N ILE A 176 -9.27 1.41 -18.80
CA ILE A 176 -10.39 2.34 -18.61
C ILE A 176 -10.59 3.02 -19.96
N LYS A 177 -11.70 2.73 -20.60
CA LYS A 177 -11.98 3.23 -21.94
C LYS A 177 -13.48 3.23 -22.22
N ASP A 178 -13.96 4.24 -22.97
CA ASP A 178 -15.37 4.38 -23.38
C ASP A 178 -16.36 4.27 -22.21
N GLY A 179 -16.01 4.82 -21.04
CA GLY A 179 -16.84 4.75 -19.84
C GLY A 179 -16.91 3.36 -19.19
N LYS A 180 -16.05 2.42 -19.59
CA LYS A 180 -15.96 1.08 -19.04
C LYS A 180 -14.63 0.83 -18.37
N VAL A 181 -14.64 -0.03 -17.37
CA VAL A 181 -13.43 -0.53 -16.70
C VAL A 181 -13.28 -2.01 -16.98
N ARG A 182 -12.14 -2.41 -17.54
CA ARG A 182 -11.80 -3.78 -17.87
C ARG A 182 -10.59 -4.21 -17.08
N ALA A 183 -10.62 -5.41 -16.54
CA ALA A 183 -9.45 -6.07 -15.99
C ALA A 183 -9.21 -7.39 -16.71
N VAL A 184 -7.96 -7.67 -17.02
CA VAL A 184 -7.56 -8.88 -17.73
C VAL A 184 -6.33 -9.47 -17.05
N ALA A 185 -6.33 -10.79 -16.86
CA ALA A 185 -5.17 -11.53 -16.42
C ALA A 185 -5.03 -12.83 -17.21
N THR A 186 -3.79 -13.22 -17.50
CA THR A 186 -3.48 -14.48 -18.17
C THR A 186 -2.11 -15.00 -17.75
N ASP A 187 -1.95 -16.31 -17.71
CA ASP A 187 -0.66 -16.98 -17.56
C ASP A 187 -0.19 -17.66 -18.87
N GLY A 188 -0.92 -17.39 -19.98
CA GLY A 188 -0.68 -17.97 -21.30
C GLY A 188 -1.36 -19.33 -21.51
N ARG A 189 -2.01 -19.90 -20.49
CA ARG A 189 -2.81 -21.15 -20.59
C ARG A 189 -4.28 -20.91 -20.31
N ARG A 190 -4.59 -19.96 -19.46
CA ARG A 190 -5.94 -19.49 -19.13
C ARG A 190 -5.98 -17.97 -19.16
N LEU A 191 -7.16 -17.43 -19.38
CA LEU A 191 -7.43 -16.01 -19.40
C LEU A 191 -8.67 -15.75 -18.57
N ALA A 192 -8.61 -14.71 -17.73
CA ALA A 192 -9.76 -14.15 -17.07
C ALA A 192 -9.96 -12.71 -17.54
N PHE A 193 -11.20 -12.40 -17.90
CA PHE A 193 -11.62 -11.08 -18.36
C PHE A 193 -12.86 -10.67 -17.58
N CYS A 194 -12.86 -9.45 -17.07
CA CYS A 194 -14.02 -8.85 -16.44
C CYS A 194 -14.17 -7.40 -16.91
N GLU A 195 -15.38 -7.04 -17.30
CA GLU A 195 -15.75 -5.67 -17.68
C GLU A 195 -16.91 -5.21 -16.81
N ILE A 196 -16.82 -3.99 -16.32
CA ILE A 196 -17.89 -3.30 -15.61
C ILE A 196 -18.16 -1.94 -16.26
N THR A 197 -19.39 -1.47 -16.16
CA THR A 197 -19.74 -0.08 -16.39
C THR A 197 -19.83 0.56 -15.02
N PRO A 198 -18.90 1.48 -14.66
CA PRO A 198 -18.92 2.12 -13.35
C PRO A 198 -20.19 2.96 -13.15
N ASP A 199 -20.59 3.12 -11.90
CA ASP A 199 -21.74 3.93 -11.54
C ASP A 199 -21.57 5.40 -11.94
N LYS A 200 -22.67 6.15 -11.96
CA LYS A 200 -22.72 7.56 -12.41
C LYS A 200 -21.79 8.50 -11.64
N ASN A 201 -21.34 8.10 -10.45
CA ASN A 201 -20.41 8.86 -9.60
C ASN A 201 -18.93 8.62 -9.99
N SER A 202 -18.69 7.75 -10.95
CA SER A 202 -17.33 7.46 -11.45
C SER A 202 -16.92 8.55 -12.45
N VAL A 203 -15.74 9.10 -12.22
CA VAL A 203 -15.15 10.11 -13.10
C VAL A 203 -13.93 9.48 -13.77
N VAL A 204 -13.90 9.54 -15.09
CA VAL A 204 -12.75 9.10 -15.89
C VAL A 204 -12.33 10.27 -16.76
N SER A 205 -11.11 10.76 -16.56
CA SER A 205 -10.61 11.93 -17.31
C SER A 205 -10.12 11.59 -18.72
N GLU A 206 -9.56 10.40 -18.91
CA GLU A 206 -8.95 9.97 -20.18
C GLU A 206 -8.94 8.44 -20.29
N ASP A 207 -8.78 7.95 -21.52
CA ASP A 207 -8.54 6.52 -21.77
C ASP A 207 -7.18 6.10 -21.19
N VAL A 208 -7.20 5.10 -20.32
CA VAL A 208 -6.01 4.60 -19.62
C VAL A 208 -5.88 3.10 -19.82
N SER A 209 -4.65 2.64 -20.03
CA SER A 209 -4.34 1.23 -20.16
C SER A 209 -3.00 0.91 -19.51
N VAL A 210 -3.04 0.28 -18.32
CA VAL A 210 -1.86 0.05 -17.48
C VAL A 210 -1.75 -1.40 -17.03
N THR A 211 -0.53 -1.83 -16.71
CA THR A 211 -0.24 -3.19 -16.24
C THR A 211 0.21 -3.13 -14.78
N ILE A 212 -0.67 -3.57 -13.88
CA ILE A 212 -0.48 -3.50 -12.42
C ILE A 212 0.17 -4.79 -11.95
N PRO A 213 1.34 -4.74 -11.27
CA PRO A 213 2.03 -5.93 -10.78
C PRO A 213 1.18 -6.77 -9.83
N ARG A 214 1.38 -8.10 -9.87
CA ARG A 214 0.67 -9.07 -9.03
C ARG A 214 0.62 -8.68 -7.56
N LYS A 215 1.76 -8.26 -6.98
CA LYS A 215 1.85 -7.89 -5.58
C LYS A 215 0.95 -6.69 -5.25
N ALA A 216 0.93 -5.67 -6.12
CA ALA A 216 0.06 -4.52 -5.95
C ALA A 216 -1.44 -4.90 -6.04
N VAL A 217 -1.80 -5.77 -6.97
CA VAL A 217 -3.18 -6.28 -7.08
C VAL A 217 -3.62 -7.01 -5.81
N LEU A 218 -2.76 -7.86 -5.25
CA LEU A 218 -3.07 -8.61 -4.03
C LEU A 218 -3.21 -7.68 -2.82
N GLU A 219 -2.35 -6.66 -2.70
CA GLU A 219 -2.43 -5.67 -1.63
C GLU A 219 -3.66 -4.77 -1.78
N LEU A 220 -3.97 -4.31 -2.97
CA LEU A 220 -5.21 -3.55 -3.21
C LEU A 220 -6.44 -4.37 -2.80
N LYS A 221 -6.51 -5.64 -3.17
CA LYS A 221 -7.61 -6.53 -2.75
C LYS A 221 -7.70 -6.69 -1.23
N ARG A 222 -6.56 -6.75 -0.53
CA ARG A 222 -6.52 -6.85 0.93
C ARG A 222 -6.99 -5.57 1.61
N LEU A 223 -6.59 -4.41 1.06
CA LEU A 223 -6.82 -3.10 1.68
C LEU A 223 -8.17 -2.49 1.32
N LEU A 224 -8.69 -2.79 0.13
CA LEU A 224 -10.01 -2.30 -0.26
C LEU A 224 -11.07 -2.87 0.68
N PRO A 225 -11.95 -2.03 1.22
CA PRO A 225 -12.97 -2.45 2.17
C PRO A 225 -13.87 -3.53 1.59
N GLU A 226 -14.37 -4.38 2.47
CA GLU A 226 -15.49 -5.27 2.20
C GLU A 226 -16.79 -4.47 2.33
N GLU A 227 -17.89 -5.02 1.85
CA GLU A 227 -19.17 -4.32 1.77
C GLU A 227 -19.56 -3.73 3.13
N ASP A 228 -19.69 -2.41 3.16
CA ASP A 228 -20.50 -1.72 4.15
C ASP A 228 -21.67 -1.15 3.37
N ASP A 229 -22.87 -1.69 3.57
CA ASP A 229 -24.04 -1.41 2.74
C ASP A 229 -24.49 0.06 2.72
N ASP A 230 -23.95 0.88 3.65
CA ASP A 230 -24.41 2.24 3.87
C ASP A 230 -23.48 3.34 3.30
N LYS A 231 -22.25 3.04 2.87
CA LYS A 231 -21.32 4.06 2.37
C LYS A 231 -20.51 3.60 1.17
N GLU A 232 -20.78 4.21 0.03
CA GLU A 232 -19.95 4.09 -1.14
C GLU A 232 -18.59 4.79 -0.91
N ILE A 233 -17.50 4.02 -0.90
CA ILE A 233 -16.15 4.54 -0.71
C ILE A 233 -15.51 4.76 -2.07
N PRO A 234 -15.22 6.01 -2.46
CA PRO A 234 -14.54 6.27 -3.71
C PRO A 234 -13.05 5.91 -3.61
N VAL A 235 -12.53 5.25 -4.63
CA VAL A 235 -11.10 5.07 -4.87
C VAL A 235 -10.68 6.03 -5.97
N LYS A 236 -9.90 7.04 -5.62
CA LYS A 236 -9.24 7.88 -6.60
C LYS A 236 -7.99 7.15 -7.09
N ILE A 237 -7.84 7.06 -8.40
CA ILE A 237 -6.69 6.45 -9.05
C ILE A 237 -6.02 7.52 -9.91
N ASP A 238 -4.80 7.89 -9.57
CA ASP A 238 -3.98 8.80 -10.37
C ASP A 238 -2.96 7.96 -11.16
N PHE A 239 -2.77 8.30 -12.44
CA PHE A 239 -1.89 7.59 -13.36
C PHE A 239 -0.76 8.49 -13.85
N ALA A 240 0.44 7.96 -13.83
CA ALA A 240 1.64 8.50 -14.47
C ALA A 240 2.18 7.47 -15.47
N ALA A 241 3.19 7.84 -16.23
CA ALA A 241 3.78 6.97 -17.25
C ALA A 241 4.24 5.60 -16.70
N ASN A 242 4.80 5.58 -15.49
CA ASN A 242 5.39 4.38 -14.87
C ASN A 242 4.86 4.09 -13.46
N GLN A 243 3.84 4.80 -12.99
CA GLN A 243 3.26 4.63 -11.65
C GLN A 243 1.75 4.79 -11.68
N ALA A 244 1.08 4.12 -10.73
CA ALA A 244 -0.32 4.37 -10.38
C ALA A 244 -0.44 4.56 -8.88
N ARG A 245 -1.30 5.50 -8.46
CA ARG A 245 -1.58 5.80 -7.06
C ARG A 245 -3.07 5.65 -6.79
N PHE A 246 -3.39 4.84 -5.79
CA PHE A 246 -4.75 4.55 -5.34
C PHE A 246 -4.96 5.17 -3.98
N THR A 247 -5.94 6.06 -3.85
CA THR A 247 -6.25 6.78 -2.61
C THR A 247 -7.69 6.49 -2.16
N PHE A 248 -7.84 5.97 -0.96
CA PHE A 248 -9.14 5.67 -0.34
C PHE A 248 -9.02 5.57 1.18
N ASN A 249 -10.03 6.03 1.92
CA ASN A 249 -10.09 5.92 3.38
C ASN A 249 -8.79 6.30 4.12
N GLY A 250 -8.10 7.36 3.69
CA GLY A 250 -6.84 7.77 4.30
C GLY A 250 -5.65 6.82 4.04
N VAL A 251 -5.84 5.85 3.16
CA VAL A 251 -4.78 4.97 2.66
C VAL A 251 -4.37 5.41 1.26
N GLU A 252 -3.07 5.49 1.02
CA GLU A 252 -2.47 5.73 -0.28
C GLU A 252 -1.59 4.53 -0.65
N VAL A 253 -1.87 3.91 -1.78
CA VAL A 253 -1.07 2.83 -2.36
C VAL A 253 -0.49 3.31 -3.67
N THR A 254 0.81 3.48 -3.73
CA THR A 254 1.53 3.83 -4.97
C THR A 254 2.31 2.61 -5.44
N THR A 255 2.18 2.27 -6.70
CA THR A 255 2.88 1.13 -7.32
C THR A 255 3.55 1.54 -8.62
N LYS A 256 4.74 0.98 -8.87
CA LYS A 256 5.31 1.01 -10.22
C LYS A 256 4.45 0.15 -11.15
N LEU A 257 4.31 0.60 -12.37
CA LEU A 257 3.63 -0.14 -13.44
C LEU A 257 4.64 -1.00 -14.18
N LEU A 258 4.19 -2.15 -14.70
CA LEU A 258 5.05 -2.96 -15.54
C LEU A 258 5.05 -2.42 -16.97
N GLU A 259 6.25 -2.23 -17.49
CA GLU A 259 6.49 -1.86 -18.88
C GLU A 259 6.35 -3.10 -19.78
N GLY A 260 6.15 -2.85 -21.08
CA GLY A 260 6.06 -3.90 -22.09
C GLY A 260 4.68 -4.09 -22.67
N THR A 261 4.62 -4.83 -23.76
CA THR A 261 3.37 -5.08 -24.50
C THR A 261 2.62 -6.25 -23.88
N TYR A 262 1.47 -5.95 -23.27
CA TYR A 262 0.56 -6.98 -22.80
C TYR A 262 -0.02 -7.75 -24.02
N PRO A 263 -0.22 -9.06 -23.95
CA PRO A 263 -0.79 -9.84 -25.05
C PRO A 263 -2.12 -9.25 -25.54
N ASP A 264 -2.34 -9.34 -26.85
CA ASP A 264 -3.62 -8.98 -27.47
C ASP A 264 -4.67 -10.04 -27.11
N TYR A 265 -5.29 -9.82 -25.95
CA TYR A 265 -6.26 -10.75 -25.37
C TYR A 265 -7.59 -10.78 -26.15
N GLU A 266 -7.91 -9.72 -26.90
CA GLU A 266 -9.17 -9.64 -27.65
C GLU A 266 -9.21 -10.70 -28.75
N ARG A 267 -8.06 -11.06 -29.33
CA ARG A 267 -7.96 -12.10 -30.36
C ARG A 267 -8.20 -13.53 -29.85
N VAL A 268 -8.01 -13.76 -28.55
CA VAL A 268 -8.19 -15.09 -27.97
C VAL A 268 -9.55 -15.29 -27.32
N ILE A 269 -10.33 -14.23 -27.18
CA ILE A 269 -11.71 -14.30 -26.70
C ILE A 269 -12.58 -14.83 -27.85
N PRO A 270 -13.24 -16.00 -27.67
CA PRO A 270 -14.08 -16.57 -28.74
C PRO A 270 -15.27 -15.66 -29.05
N THR A 271 -15.49 -15.37 -30.32
CA THR A 271 -16.60 -14.53 -30.78
C THR A 271 -17.82 -15.35 -31.23
N ASN A 272 -17.61 -16.63 -31.58
CA ASN A 272 -18.65 -17.54 -32.07
C ASN A 272 -18.76 -18.74 -31.14
N ASN A 273 -19.48 -18.58 -30.04
CA ASN A 273 -19.76 -19.67 -29.11
C ASN A 273 -21.25 -19.99 -29.07
N ASP A 274 -21.58 -21.28 -28.98
CA ASP A 274 -22.90 -21.71 -28.58
C ASP A 274 -23.14 -21.24 -27.12
N LYS A 275 -24.21 -20.47 -26.93
CA LYS A 275 -24.59 -20.02 -25.59
C LYS A 275 -25.25 -21.17 -24.85
N VAL A 276 -24.62 -21.64 -23.79
CA VAL A 276 -25.24 -22.57 -22.84
C VAL A 276 -25.83 -21.73 -21.70
N PHE A 277 -27.14 -21.75 -21.57
CA PHE A 277 -27.82 -21.18 -20.41
C PHE A 277 -28.02 -22.32 -19.40
N LEU A 278 -27.45 -22.14 -18.20
CA LEU A 278 -27.63 -23.06 -17.08
C LEU A 278 -28.73 -22.53 -16.16
#